data_8f9797316a85c1ed7316ea7c07500983
#
_entry.id   8f9797316a85c1ed7316ea7c07500983
#
_cell.length_a   1.000
_cell.length_b   1.000
_cell.length_c   1.000
_cell.angle_alpha   90.00
_cell.angle_beta   90.00
_cell.angle_gamma   90.00
#
_symmetry.space_group_name_H-M   'P 1'
#
loop_
_entity.id
_entity.type
_entity.pdbx_description
1 polymer ?
#
loop_
_entity_poly.entity_id
_entity_poly.type
_entity_poly.pdbx_seq_one_letter_code
_entity_poly.pdbx_strand_id
1 'polypeptide(L)'
;ADIKDCILEPLSFPESPGPTTVPSDAVHLPCMFCEQLYKVAEKDGLIKHMIIEHKLVIADVKLIANFRSYVLYWKKRFSEQPITEFCSVIKTNSEAPEEQQENYFFLCDVLPEDRVLREELQQERLRIILEQQQCERSDTSFQRLCMFCDEEFKGNRSILFKHMKEEHSFNVGLPDNLVYCNEFLDVLQRKLDNLQCLYCEKIFRNKSTLKDHMRKKQHRKIKAQNQEYDRFYIINYLELGKNWETVQSEDDREFRDNNEEYGEILFYFIFYLKII
;
A
#
# COMPACT_ATOMS: atom_id res chain seq x y z
N ALA A 1 -15.24 28.96 -3.91
CA ALA A 1 -14.77 27.89 -3.05
C ALA A 1 -13.81 27.04 -3.88
N ASP A 2 -12.51 27.24 -3.66
CA ASP A 2 -11.46 26.68 -4.46
C ASP A 2 -11.37 25.17 -4.24
N ILE A 3 -11.64 24.42 -5.28
CA ILE A 3 -11.25 23.01 -5.40
C ILE A 3 -9.73 23.06 -5.62
N LYS A 4 -8.95 22.95 -4.56
CA LYS A 4 -7.53 22.70 -4.66
C LYS A 4 -7.35 21.33 -5.29
N ASP A 5 -6.71 21.33 -6.45
CA ASP A 5 -6.20 20.17 -7.14
C ASP A 5 -5.55 19.22 -6.13
N CYS A 6 -6.26 18.14 -5.79
CA CYS A 6 -5.63 17.01 -5.13
C CYS A 6 -4.74 16.34 -6.19
N ILE A 7 -3.52 16.80 -6.29
CA ILE A 7 -2.46 15.98 -6.88
C ILE A 7 -2.39 14.76 -5.98
N LEU A 8 -2.90 13.64 -6.47
CA LEU A 8 -2.78 12.35 -5.79
C LEU A 8 -1.29 12.03 -5.70
N GLU A 9 -0.71 12.22 -4.53
CA GLU A 9 0.62 11.66 -4.30
C GLU A 9 0.52 10.15 -4.46
N PRO A 10 1.40 9.52 -5.28
CA PRO A 10 1.41 8.09 -5.44
C PRO A 10 1.47 7.42 -4.06
N LEU A 11 0.58 6.47 -3.81
CA LEU A 11 0.58 5.71 -2.57
C LEU A 11 1.95 5.05 -2.42
N SER A 12 2.66 5.38 -1.35
CA SER A 12 3.82 4.59 -0.96
C SER A 12 3.29 3.30 -0.35
N PHE A 13 3.69 2.15 -0.91
CA PHE A 13 3.37 0.90 -0.25
C PHE A 13 3.97 0.89 1.14
N PRO A 14 3.17 0.70 2.20
CA PRO A 14 3.73 0.34 3.48
C PRO A 14 4.49 -0.97 3.27
N GLU A 15 5.73 -1.05 3.73
CA GLU A 15 6.45 -2.30 3.75
C GLU A 15 5.68 -3.25 4.65
N SER A 16 4.92 -4.17 4.04
CA SER A 16 4.24 -5.21 4.80
C SER A 16 5.30 -6.13 5.37
N PRO A 17 5.35 -6.37 6.67
CA PRO A 17 6.07 -7.50 7.19
C PRO A 17 5.44 -8.74 6.54
N GLY A 18 6.20 -9.42 5.69
CA GLY A 18 5.80 -10.75 5.21
C GLY A 18 5.58 -11.68 6.40
N PRO A 19 4.88 -12.82 6.23
CA PRO A 19 4.57 -13.76 7.30
C PRO A 19 5.80 -14.56 7.77
N THR A 20 6.94 -13.94 7.88
CA THR A 20 8.14 -14.53 8.45
C THR A 20 8.56 -13.70 9.63
N THR A 21 8.55 -14.30 10.78
CA THR A 21 9.12 -13.91 12.06
C THR A 21 10.63 -13.66 12.00
N VAL A 22 11.10 -12.83 11.05
CA VAL A 22 12.44 -12.27 11.07
C VAL A 22 12.28 -10.87 11.64
N PRO A 23 12.96 -10.50 12.73
CA PRO A 23 12.93 -9.15 13.26
C PRO A 23 13.23 -8.17 12.13
N SER A 24 12.39 -7.15 11.94
CA SER A 24 12.53 -6.15 10.87
C SER A 24 13.90 -5.45 10.86
N ASP A 25 14.61 -5.49 11.98
CA ASP A 25 15.96 -4.94 12.15
C ASP A 25 17.08 -5.78 11.50
N ALA A 26 16.80 -7.03 11.12
CA ALA A 26 17.81 -7.94 10.56
C ALA A 26 17.93 -7.89 9.03
N VAL A 27 17.02 -7.21 8.34
CA VAL A 27 17.01 -7.14 6.87
C VAL A 27 17.69 -5.85 6.41
N HIS A 28 18.87 -6.00 5.81
CA HIS A 28 19.61 -4.89 5.24
C HIS A 28 19.37 -4.73 3.74
N LEU A 29 19.44 -3.49 3.28
CA LEU A 29 19.45 -3.09 1.87
C LEU A 29 20.88 -2.86 1.45
N PRO A 30 21.48 -3.67 0.54
CA PRO A 30 22.82 -3.43 0.06
C PRO A 30 22.84 -2.31 -0.98
N CYS A 31 23.94 -1.55 -1.06
CA CYS A 31 24.17 -0.69 -2.21
C CYS A 31 24.40 -1.56 -3.47
N MET A 32 23.96 -1.05 -4.63
CA MET A 32 24.12 -1.77 -5.91
C MET A 32 25.58 -1.84 -6.36
N PHE A 33 26.46 -0.93 -5.90
CA PHE A 33 27.82 -0.76 -6.44
C PHE A 33 28.93 -0.96 -5.41
N CYS A 34 28.65 -0.82 -4.12
CA CYS A 34 29.63 -0.95 -3.05
C CYS A 34 29.13 -1.82 -1.92
N GLU A 35 29.96 -2.04 -0.89
CA GLU A 35 29.65 -2.92 0.24
C GLU A 35 28.82 -2.25 1.34
N GLN A 36 28.35 -1.02 1.13
CA GLN A 36 27.52 -0.34 2.13
C GLN A 36 26.16 -1.01 2.26
N LEU A 37 25.73 -1.15 3.51
CA LEU A 37 24.46 -1.74 3.92
C LEU A 37 23.64 -0.69 4.69
N TYR A 38 22.36 -0.64 4.40
CA TYR A 38 21.39 0.24 5.06
C TYR A 38 20.29 -0.61 5.70
N LYS A 39 19.69 -0.14 6.79
CA LYS A 39 18.48 -0.77 7.30
C LYS A 39 17.31 -0.49 6.33
N VAL A 40 16.32 -1.37 6.31
CA VAL A 40 15.11 -1.16 5.47
C VAL A 40 14.44 0.18 5.78
N ALA A 41 14.38 0.57 7.06
CA ALA A 41 13.87 1.87 7.49
C ALA A 41 14.70 3.08 7.00
N GLU A 42 15.93 2.85 6.53
CA GLU A 42 16.85 3.87 6.01
C GLU A 42 16.91 3.88 4.48
N LYS A 43 15.87 3.42 3.81
CA LYS A 43 15.74 3.37 2.34
C LYS A 43 16.16 4.69 1.68
N ASP A 44 15.68 5.81 2.21
CA ASP A 44 16.02 7.14 1.68
C ASP A 44 17.53 7.46 1.79
N GLY A 45 18.19 6.92 2.82
CA GLY A 45 19.64 7.02 2.98
C GLY A 45 20.38 6.27 1.87
N LEU A 46 19.94 5.06 1.53
CA LEU A 46 20.49 4.28 0.41
C LEU A 46 20.28 5.00 -0.93
N ILE A 47 19.08 5.55 -1.17
CA ILE A 47 18.80 6.29 -2.41
C ILE A 47 19.70 7.51 -2.54
N LYS A 48 19.85 8.30 -1.46
CA LYS A 48 20.76 9.45 -1.45
C LYS A 48 22.21 9.03 -1.70
N HIS A 49 22.67 7.95 -1.07
CA HIS A 49 24.01 7.41 -1.30
C HIS A 49 24.22 7.03 -2.78
N MET A 50 23.26 6.32 -3.39
CA MET A 50 23.36 5.96 -4.81
C MET A 50 23.43 7.18 -5.73
N ILE A 51 22.71 8.26 -5.42
CA ILE A 51 22.75 9.50 -6.20
C ILE A 51 24.09 10.22 -6.02
N ILE A 52 24.57 10.36 -4.80
CA ILE A 52 25.76 11.16 -4.50
C ILE A 52 27.04 10.45 -4.94
N GLU A 53 27.22 9.21 -4.51
CA GLU A 53 28.47 8.45 -4.69
C GLU A 53 28.55 7.74 -6.04
N HIS A 54 27.39 7.27 -6.55
CA HIS A 54 27.36 6.45 -7.77
C HIS A 54 26.63 7.12 -8.93
N LYS A 55 26.12 8.34 -8.74
CA LYS A 55 25.39 9.10 -9.77
C LYS A 55 24.19 8.36 -10.35
N LEU A 56 23.65 7.35 -9.63
CA LEU A 56 22.47 6.61 -10.05
C LEU A 56 21.21 7.23 -9.48
N VAL A 57 20.28 7.58 -10.36
CA VAL A 57 18.92 8.04 -10.03
C VAL A 57 17.94 6.97 -10.43
N ILE A 58 17.14 6.49 -9.48
CA ILE A 58 16.04 5.55 -9.72
C ILE A 58 14.74 6.35 -9.75
N ALA A 59 14.01 6.26 -10.87
CA ALA A 59 12.72 6.91 -11.00
C ALA A 59 11.64 6.18 -10.20
N ASP A 60 10.64 6.93 -9.76
CA ASP A 60 9.40 6.40 -9.19
C ASP A 60 9.59 5.29 -8.16
N VAL A 61 10.55 5.49 -7.24
CA VAL A 61 10.89 4.52 -6.19
C VAL A 61 9.67 4.11 -5.35
N LYS A 62 8.72 5.01 -5.19
CA LYS A 62 7.46 4.76 -4.47
C LYS A 62 6.57 3.70 -5.15
N LEU A 63 6.74 3.51 -6.46
CA LEU A 63 5.99 2.56 -7.26
C LEU A 63 6.66 1.18 -7.35
N ILE A 64 7.81 0.97 -6.68
CA ILE A 64 8.48 -0.33 -6.61
C ILE A 64 7.88 -1.14 -5.47
N ALA A 65 7.17 -2.21 -5.80
CA ALA A 65 6.42 -3.02 -4.84
C ALA A 65 7.32 -3.73 -3.80
N ASN A 66 8.53 -4.13 -4.19
CA ASN A 66 9.53 -4.73 -3.30
C ASN A 66 10.91 -4.14 -3.61
N PHE A 67 11.26 -3.07 -2.88
CA PHE A 67 12.50 -2.34 -3.13
C PHE A 67 13.76 -3.17 -2.89
N ARG A 68 13.75 -4.08 -1.90
CA ARG A 68 14.90 -4.95 -1.63
C ARG A 68 15.17 -5.91 -2.78
N SER A 69 14.16 -6.59 -3.28
CA SER A 69 14.29 -7.49 -4.43
C SER A 69 14.72 -6.75 -5.69
N TYR A 70 14.20 -5.53 -5.88
CA TYR A 70 14.61 -4.64 -6.96
C TYR A 70 16.10 -4.28 -6.89
N VAL A 71 16.57 -3.86 -5.72
CA VAL A 71 17.99 -3.52 -5.50
C VAL A 71 18.91 -4.73 -5.73
N LEU A 72 18.53 -5.92 -5.22
CA LEU A 72 19.30 -7.14 -5.40
C LEU A 72 19.38 -7.57 -6.87
N TYR A 73 18.28 -7.43 -7.62
CA TYR A 73 18.25 -7.71 -9.05
C TYR A 73 19.24 -6.81 -9.80
N TRP A 74 19.15 -5.50 -9.62
CA TRP A 74 20.01 -4.55 -10.31
C TRP A 74 21.47 -4.62 -9.84
N LYS A 75 21.72 -4.90 -8.56
CA LYS A 75 23.08 -5.19 -8.06
C LYS A 75 23.72 -6.32 -8.86
N LYS A 76 22.98 -7.41 -9.10
CA LYS A 76 23.45 -8.53 -9.91
C LYS A 76 23.68 -8.10 -11.37
N ARG A 77 22.72 -7.41 -11.99
CA ARG A 77 22.83 -6.96 -13.39
C ARG A 77 24.02 -6.03 -13.62
N PHE A 78 24.25 -5.06 -12.73
CA PHE A 78 25.37 -4.15 -12.81
C PHE A 78 26.73 -4.82 -12.53
N SER A 79 26.76 -5.98 -11.90
CA SER A 79 27.98 -6.80 -11.77
C SER A 79 28.30 -7.58 -13.05
N GLU A 80 27.30 -7.85 -13.88
CA GLU A 80 27.43 -8.62 -15.13
C GLU A 80 27.73 -7.71 -16.33
N GLN A 81 27.14 -6.53 -16.38
CA GLN A 81 27.24 -5.59 -17.51
C GLN A 81 27.37 -4.14 -17.03
N PRO A 82 27.98 -3.25 -17.83
CA PRO A 82 28.13 -1.84 -17.47
C PRO A 82 26.75 -1.15 -17.29
N ILE A 83 26.68 -0.21 -16.35
CA ILE A 83 25.47 0.59 -16.10
C ILE A 83 24.95 1.32 -17.35
N THR A 84 25.83 1.66 -18.28
CA THR A 84 25.52 2.35 -19.54
C THR A 84 24.65 1.53 -20.48
N GLU A 85 24.61 0.20 -20.33
CA GLU A 85 23.73 -0.68 -21.10
C GLU A 85 22.26 -0.59 -20.66
N PHE A 86 22.02 -0.15 -19.42
CA PHE A 86 20.69 -0.17 -18.80
C PHE A 86 20.13 1.22 -18.51
N CYS A 87 20.99 2.22 -18.33
CA CYS A 87 20.56 3.53 -17.86
C CYS A 87 20.71 4.59 -18.95
N SER A 88 19.75 5.49 -19.02
CA SER A 88 19.92 6.73 -19.78
C SER A 88 20.94 7.63 -19.07
N VAL A 89 21.82 8.25 -19.84
CA VAL A 89 22.81 9.19 -19.29
C VAL A 89 22.25 10.62 -19.41
N ILE A 90 22.17 11.29 -18.27
CA ILE A 90 21.76 12.70 -18.19
C ILE A 90 22.99 13.51 -17.82
N LYS A 91 23.36 14.47 -18.67
CA LYS A 91 24.42 15.43 -18.37
C LYS A 91 23.84 16.63 -17.62
N THR A 92 24.44 16.95 -16.48
CA THR A 92 24.12 18.19 -15.75
C THR A 92 25.01 19.31 -16.21
N ASN A 93 24.54 20.58 -16.10
CA ASN A 93 25.27 21.76 -16.52
C ASN A 93 25.73 21.74 -17.99
N SER A 94 24.79 21.46 -18.90
CA SER A 94 25.07 21.38 -20.34
C SER A 94 25.69 22.66 -20.94
N GLU A 95 25.54 23.82 -20.26
CA GLU A 95 26.14 25.10 -20.64
C GLU A 95 27.55 25.33 -20.04
N ALA A 96 27.97 24.48 -19.11
CA ALA A 96 29.30 24.56 -18.50
C ALA A 96 30.36 23.85 -19.36
N PRO A 97 31.66 24.18 -19.18
CA PRO A 97 32.75 23.43 -19.81
C PRO A 97 32.66 21.95 -19.48
N GLU A 98 33.07 21.07 -20.41
CA GLU A 98 32.97 19.61 -20.28
C GLU A 98 33.59 19.08 -18.98
N GLU A 99 34.62 19.75 -18.48
CA GLU A 99 35.30 19.41 -17.19
C GLU A 99 34.41 19.60 -15.95
N GLN A 100 33.34 20.38 -16.07
CA GLN A 100 32.38 20.67 -14.98
C GLN A 100 31.03 19.94 -15.17
N GLN A 101 30.90 19.17 -16.23
CA GLN A 101 29.70 18.39 -16.48
C GLN A 101 29.77 17.06 -15.73
N GLU A 102 28.71 16.75 -14.98
CA GLU A 102 28.56 15.44 -14.35
C GLU A 102 27.54 14.60 -15.10
N ASN A 103 27.85 13.31 -15.27
CA ASN A 103 26.95 12.34 -15.84
C ASN A 103 26.18 11.65 -14.73
N TYR A 104 24.85 11.70 -14.80
CA TYR A 104 23.97 10.90 -13.98
C TYR A 104 23.35 9.78 -14.80
N PHE A 105 23.25 8.61 -14.20
CA PHE A 105 22.63 7.44 -14.79
C PHE A 105 21.18 7.36 -14.29
N PHE A 106 20.24 7.26 -15.21
CA PHE A 106 18.82 7.26 -14.90
C PHE A 106 18.20 5.90 -15.19
N LEU A 107 17.75 5.22 -14.13
CA LEU A 107 17.09 3.93 -14.18
C LEU A 107 15.59 4.12 -14.01
N CYS A 108 14.81 3.77 -15.03
CA CYS A 108 13.36 3.96 -15.03
C CYS A 108 12.67 2.90 -15.91
N ASP A 109 11.35 2.82 -15.77
CA ASP A 109 10.46 1.89 -16.46
C ASP A 109 10.36 2.07 -17.99
N VAL A 110 10.95 3.13 -18.53
CA VAL A 110 11.16 3.28 -19.99
C VAL A 110 12.06 2.17 -20.52
N LEU A 111 13.02 1.70 -19.72
CA LEU A 111 13.78 0.50 -20.01
C LEU A 111 12.88 -0.74 -19.92
N PRO A 112 12.73 -1.55 -20.98
CA PRO A 112 11.84 -2.72 -20.96
C PRO A 112 12.13 -3.70 -19.81
N GLU A 113 13.42 -3.94 -19.51
CA GLU A 113 13.84 -4.83 -18.41
C GLU A 113 13.40 -4.30 -17.05
N ASP A 114 13.53 -2.99 -16.80
CA ASP A 114 13.09 -2.37 -15.55
C ASP A 114 11.57 -2.41 -15.38
N ARG A 115 10.83 -2.16 -16.47
CA ARG A 115 9.38 -2.25 -16.49
C ARG A 115 8.91 -3.67 -16.15
N VAL A 116 9.44 -4.68 -16.84
CA VAL A 116 9.10 -6.09 -16.58
C VAL A 116 9.39 -6.47 -15.14
N LEU A 117 10.57 -6.09 -14.62
CA LEU A 117 10.91 -6.35 -13.22
C LEU A 117 9.91 -5.71 -12.24
N ARG A 118 9.52 -4.46 -12.47
CA ARG A 118 8.54 -3.77 -11.62
C ARG A 118 7.17 -4.46 -11.66
N GLU A 119 6.73 -4.87 -12.86
CA GLU A 119 5.49 -5.62 -13.05
C GLU A 119 5.53 -6.97 -12.34
N GLU A 120 6.61 -7.74 -12.46
CA GLU A 120 6.80 -9.02 -11.78
C GLU A 120 6.77 -8.87 -10.25
N LEU A 121 7.47 -7.88 -9.70
CA LEU A 121 7.47 -7.61 -8.26
C LEU A 121 6.07 -7.20 -7.74
N GLN A 122 5.32 -6.47 -8.54
CA GLN A 122 3.95 -6.09 -8.20
C GLN A 122 3.01 -7.30 -8.24
N GLN A 123 3.09 -8.13 -9.27
CA GLN A 123 2.29 -9.33 -9.41
C GLN A 123 2.56 -10.32 -8.26
N GLU A 124 3.82 -10.52 -7.91
CA GLU A 124 4.19 -11.38 -6.78
C GLU A 124 3.63 -10.84 -5.45
N ARG A 125 3.70 -9.54 -5.23
CA ARG A 125 3.11 -8.93 -4.05
C ARG A 125 1.59 -9.12 -4.00
N LEU A 126 0.92 -8.88 -5.12
CA LEU A 126 -0.52 -9.08 -5.24
C LEU A 126 -0.90 -10.54 -4.97
N ARG A 127 -0.15 -11.50 -5.52
CA ARG A 127 -0.36 -12.94 -5.29
C ARG A 127 -0.33 -13.27 -3.80
N ILE A 128 0.70 -12.79 -3.08
CA ILE A 128 0.84 -13.00 -1.62
C ILE A 128 -0.37 -12.42 -0.87
N ILE A 129 -0.81 -11.22 -1.23
CA ILE A 129 -1.95 -10.56 -0.58
C ILE A 129 -3.26 -11.30 -0.83
N LEU A 130 -3.48 -11.79 -2.05
CA LEU A 130 -4.68 -12.56 -2.39
C LEU A 130 -4.70 -13.93 -1.68
N GLU A 131 -3.56 -14.60 -1.57
CA GLU A 131 -3.43 -15.83 -0.80
C GLU A 131 -3.75 -15.61 0.69
N GLN A 132 -3.22 -14.54 1.28
CA GLN A 132 -3.52 -14.16 2.65
C GLN A 132 -5.02 -13.88 2.85
N GLN A 133 -5.63 -13.11 1.95
CA GLN A 133 -7.08 -12.85 2.01
C GLN A 133 -7.89 -14.14 1.92
N GLN A 134 -7.52 -15.04 1.02
CA GLN A 134 -8.21 -16.31 0.86
C GLN A 134 -8.10 -17.19 2.11
N CYS A 135 -6.93 -17.23 2.74
CA CYS A 135 -6.74 -17.89 4.03
C CYS A 135 -7.67 -17.30 5.09
N GLU A 136 -7.74 -15.98 5.22
CA GLU A 136 -8.60 -15.32 6.19
C GLU A 136 -10.11 -15.51 5.90
N ARG A 137 -10.51 -15.59 4.64
CA ARG A 137 -11.91 -15.85 4.26
C ARG A 137 -12.35 -17.27 4.62
N SER A 138 -11.46 -18.23 4.52
CA SER A 138 -11.72 -19.64 4.86
C SER A 138 -11.48 -19.96 6.31
N ASP A 139 -10.89 -19.04 7.09
CA ASP A 139 -10.60 -19.25 8.50
C ASP A 139 -11.88 -19.26 9.34
N THR A 140 -12.13 -20.41 9.96
CA THR A 140 -13.23 -20.62 10.91
C THR A 140 -12.80 -20.55 12.36
N SER A 141 -11.52 -20.34 12.63
CA SER A 141 -10.95 -20.19 13.97
C SER A 141 -10.99 -18.75 14.51
N PHE A 142 -11.46 -17.81 13.67
CA PHE A 142 -11.60 -16.41 14.05
C PHE A 142 -12.45 -16.27 15.31
N GLN A 143 -11.94 -15.57 16.31
CA GLN A 143 -12.65 -15.29 17.56
C GLN A 143 -12.30 -13.89 18.04
N ARG A 144 -13.33 -13.04 18.21
CA ARG A 144 -13.11 -11.66 18.62
C ARG A 144 -14.32 -11.03 19.25
N LEU A 145 -14.09 -10.14 20.24
CA LEU A 145 -15.10 -9.26 20.80
C LEU A 145 -15.39 -8.09 19.85
N CYS A 146 -16.63 -7.66 19.79
CA CYS A 146 -17.00 -6.42 19.11
C CYS A 146 -16.36 -5.21 19.81
N MET A 147 -15.79 -4.30 19.05
CA MET A 147 -15.16 -3.09 19.61
C MET A 147 -16.16 -2.05 20.14
N PHE A 148 -17.46 -2.22 19.86
CA PHE A 148 -18.52 -1.29 20.25
C PHE A 148 -19.46 -1.83 21.34
N CYS A 149 -19.51 -3.17 21.53
CA CYS A 149 -20.29 -3.85 22.59
C CYS A 149 -19.51 -5.07 23.10
N ASP A 150 -20.10 -5.78 24.10
CA ASP A 150 -19.46 -6.91 24.79
C ASP A 150 -19.76 -8.26 24.10
N GLU A 151 -20.34 -8.28 22.90
CA GLU A 151 -20.63 -9.50 22.15
C GLU A 151 -19.35 -10.11 21.55
N GLU A 152 -19.21 -11.44 21.73
CA GLU A 152 -18.12 -12.22 21.15
C GLU A 152 -18.58 -12.97 19.90
N PHE A 153 -17.78 -12.89 18.85
CA PHE A 153 -18.03 -13.56 17.58
C PHE A 153 -16.98 -14.63 17.34
N LYS A 154 -17.46 -15.83 16.97
CA LYS A 154 -16.63 -17.00 16.64
C LYS A 154 -17.01 -17.54 15.26
N GLY A 155 -16.03 -18.06 14.55
CA GLY A 155 -16.21 -18.62 13.23
C GLY A 155 -15.62 -17.74 12.15
N ASN A 156 -16.44 -17.27 11.20
CA ASN A 156 -15.92 -16.44 10.11
C ASN A 156 -15.96 -14.93 10.46
N ARG A 157 -14.94 -14.20 10.06
CA ARG A 157 -14.82 -12.73 10.27
C ARG A 157 -16.01 -11.91 9.74
N SER A 158 -16.70 -12.42 8.72
CA SER A 158 -17.86 -11.73 8.12
C SER A 158 -19.00 -11.50 9.08
N ILE A 159 -19.17 -12.39 10.07
CA ILE A 159 -20.22 -12.30 11.09
C ILE A 159 -20.01 -11.06 11.95
N LEU A 160 -18.77 -10.80 12.37
CA LEU A 160 -18.42 -9.60 13.15
C LEU A 160 -18.65 -8.32 12.34
N PHE A 161 -18.21 -8.27 11.08
CA PHE A 161 -18.41 -7.07 10.24
C PHE A 161 -19.88 -6.81 9.95
N LYS A 162 -20.67 -7.87 9.74
CA LYS A 162 -22.12 -7.75 9.58
C LYS A 162 -22.75 -7.15 10.83
N HIS A 163 -22.43 -7.67 12.01
CA HIS A 163 -22.90 -7.14 13.29
C HIS A 163 -22.51 -5.67 13.47
N MET A 164 -21.24 -5.31 13.24
CA MET A 164 -20.78 -3.93 13.39
C MET A 164 -21.52 -2.97 12.44
N LYS A 165 -21.87 -3.41 11.24
CA LYS A 165 -22.64 -2.61 10.28
C LYS A 165 -24.10 -2.47 10.72
N GLU A 166 -24.76 -3.55 11.11
CA GLU A 166 -26.19 -3.58 11.42
C GLU A 166 -26.49 -2.94 12.79
N GLU A 167 -25.74 -3.29 13.84
CA GLU A 167 -26.02 -2.84 15.20
C GLU A 167 -25.31 -1.53 15.56
N HIS A 168 -24.15 -1.29 14.98
CA HIS A 168 -23.36 -0.11 15.34
C HIS A 168 -23.21 0.91 14.23
N SER A 169 -23.80 0.67 13.05
CA SER A 169 -23.67 1.53 11.86
C SER A 169 -22.22 1.85 11.53
N PHE A 170 -21.32 0.88 11.80
CA PHE A 170 -19.89 0.99 11.49
C PHE A 170 -19.61 0.32 10.16
N ASN A 171 -19.14 1.11 9.19
CA ASN A 171 -18.83 0.62 7.84
C ASN A 171 -17.32 0.63 7.59
N VAL A 172 -16.80 -0.53 7.24
CA VAL A 172 -15.39 -0.74 6.83
C VAL A 172 -15.21 -0.74 5.31
N GLY A 173 -16.25 -0.42 4.54
CA GLY A 173 -16.30 -0.63 3.10
C GLY A 173 -16.74 -2.06 2.76
N LEU A 174 -16.14 -2.65 1.74
CA LEU A 174 -16.38 -4.04 1.36
C LEU A 174 -15.51 -4.96 2.25
N PRO A 175 -16.10 -5.80 3.12
CA PRO A 175 -15.32 -6.72 3.97
C PRO A 175 -14.45 -7.70 3.18
N ASP A 176 -14.87 -8.06 1.96
CA ASP A 176 -14.10 -8.92 1.06
C ASP A 176 -12.84 -8.23 0.50
N ASN A 177 -12.77 -6.92 0.54
CA ASN A 177 -11.59 -6.15 0.17
C ASN A 177 -10.55 -6.04 1.31
N LEU A 178 -10.86 -6.54 2.49
CA LEU A 178 -9.96 -6.51 3.65
C LEU A 178 -9.00 -7.69 3.67
N VAL A 179 -7.76 -7.40 4.02
CA VAL A 179 -6.68 -8.35 4.32
C VAL A 179 -6.01 -7.94 5.64
N TYR A 180 -5.35 -8.87 6.33
CA TYR A 180 -4.79 -8.65 7.67
C TYR A 180 -5.86 -8.17 8.67
N CYS A 181 -7.02 -8.81 8.64
CA CYS A 181 -8.22 -8.41 9.36
C CYS A 181 -7.99 -8.23 10.86
N ASN A 182 -7.26 -9.14 11.50
CA ASN A 182 -6.96 -9.04 12.93
C ASN A 182 -6.12 -7.81 13.26
N GLU A 183 -5.07 -7.54 12.48
CA GLU A 183 -4.24 -6.34 12.65
C GLU A 183 -5.03 -5.05 12.41
N PHE A 184 -5.90 -5.05 11.39
CA PHE A 184 -6.79 -3.93 11.13
C PHE A 184 -7.68 -3.62 12.32
N LEU A 185 -8.34 -4.65 12.88
CA LEU A 185 -9.19 -4.51 14.05
C LEU A 185 -8.39 -4.09 15.29
N ASP A 186 -7.14 -4.55 15.45
CA ASP A 186 -6.25 -4.13 16.55
C ASP A 186 -5.87 -2.63 16.43
N VAL A 187 -5.64 -2.13 15.23
CA VAL A 187 -5.40 -0.69 15.00
C VAL A 187 -6.62 0.12 15.41
N LEU A 188 -7.82 -0.30 15.00
CA LEU A 188 -9.06 0.39 15.34
C LEU A 188 -9.34 0.33 16.86
N GLN A 189 -9.17 -0.84 17.47
CA GLN A 189 -9.36 -1.03 18.91
C GLN A 189 -8.41 -0.13 19.72
N ARG A 190 -7.13 -0.08 19.34
CA ARG A 190 -6.13 0.79 19.98
C ARG A 190 -6.53 2.27 19.92
N LYS A 191 -7.06 2.74 18.77
CA LYS A 191 -7.57 4.11 18.66
C LYS A 191 -8.74 4.36 19.62
N LEU A 192 -9.69 3.43 19.70
CA LEU A 192 -10.81 3.56 20.62
C LEU A 192 -10.39 3.51 22.11
N ASP A 193 -9.42 2.66 22.46
CA ASP A 193 -8.85 2.57 23.81
C ASP A 193 -8.12 3.85 24.21
N ASN A 194 -7.49 4.50 23.25
CA ASN A 194 -6.87 5.83 23.40
C ASN A 194 -7.89 6.97 23.32
N LEU A 195 -9.20 6.66 23.34
CA LEU A 195 -10.30 7.63 23.25
C LEU A 195 -10.24 8.49 21.98
N GLN A 196 -9.71 7.95 20.89
CA GLN A 196 -9.52 8.61 19.62
C GLN A 196 -10.66 8.25 18.64
N CYS A 197 -11.22 9.26 17.97
CA CYS A 197 -12.24 9.05 16.94
C CYS A 197 -11.63 8.38 15.70
N LEU A 198 -12.28 7.32 15.19
CA LEU A 198 -11.80 6.54 14.05
C LEU A 198 -11.73 7.34 12.73
N TYR A 199 -12.55 8.38 12.60
CA TYR A 199 -12.63 9.19 11.38
C TYR A 199 -11.79 10.47 11.44
N CYS A 200 -12.01 11.33 12.46
CA CYS A 200 -11.33 12.63 12.55
C CYS A 200 -10.12 12.63 13.49
N GLU A 201 -9.84 11.48 14.13
CA GLU A 201 -8.68 11.23 15.01
C GLU A 201 -8.61 12.13 16.26
N LYS A 202 -9.64 12.91 16.53
CA LYS A 202 -9.72 13.76 17.71
C LYS A 202 -9.81 12.90 18.99
N ILE A 203 -9.05 13.29 20.01
CA ILE A 203 -9.01 12.61 21.32
C ILE A 203 -10.06 13.23 22.25
N PHE A 204 -10.72 12.38 23.04
CA PHE A 204 -11.79 12.74 23.97
C PHE A 204 -11.41 12.38 25.41
N ARG A 205 -12.14 12.94 26.38
CA ARG A 205 -11.85 12.72 27.81
C ARG A 205 -12.33 11.35 28.32
N ASN A 206 -13.38 10.80 27.73
CA ASN A 206 -13.95 9.52 28.12
C ASN A 206 -14.72 8.85 26.97
N LYS A 207 -15.04 7.56 27.16
CA LYS A 207 -15.74 6.73 26.16
C LYS A 207 -17.13 7.27 25.80
N SER A 208 -17.87 7.88 26.75
CA SER A 208 -19.22 8.40 26.50
C SER A 208 -19.16 9.57 25.50
N THR A 209 -18.29 10.54 25.74
CA THR A 209 -18.13 11.70 24.84
C THR A 209 -17.62 11.29 23.46
N LEU A 210 -16.72 10.29 23.38
CA LEU A 210 -16.28 9.73 22.10
C LEU A 210 -17.44 9.06 21.36
N LYS A 211 -18.20 8.18 22.03
CA LYS A 211 -19.37 7.50 21.42
C LYS A 211 -20.40 8.51 20.92
N ASP A 212 -20.71 9.54 21.72
CA ASP A 212 -21.63 10.61 21.35
C ASP A 212 -21.14 11.43 20.15
N HIS A 213 -19.84 11.77 20.12
CA HIS A 213 -19.23 12.45 18.99
C HIS A 213 -19.35 11.62 17.72
N MET A 214 -18.93 10.34 17.75
CA MET A 214 -18.95 9.46 16.59
C MET A 214 -20.38 9.25 16.07
N ARG A 215 -21.36 9.16 16.97
CA ARG A 215 -22.78 9.07 16.61
C ARG A 215 -23.29 10.36 15.95
N LYS A 216 -23.13 11.50 16.63
CA LYS A 216 -23.68 12.81 16.19
C LYS A 216 -23.04 13.32 14.90
N LYS A 217 -21.75 13.01 14.68
CA LYS A 217 -20.99 13.43 13.49
C LYS A 217 -20.96 12.37 12.40
N GLN A 218 -21.62 11.22 12.60
CA GLN A 218 -21.56 10.07 11.69
C GLN A 218 -20.11 9.58 11.40
N HIS A 219 -19.25 9.66 12.41
CA HIS A 219 -17.86 9.23 12.37
C HIS A 219 -17.66 7.75 12.71
N ARG A 220 -18.72 6.92 12.64
CA ARG A 220 -18.62 5.46 12.74
C ARG A 220 -18.22 4.87 11.40
N LYS A 221 -17.08 5.32 10.90
CA LYS A 221 -16.45 4.88 9.67
C LYS A 221 -14.97 5.18 9.74
N ILE A 222 -14.20 4.56 8.88
CA ILE A 222 -12.78 4.90 8.70
C ILE A 222 -12.64 6.07 7.73
N LYS A 223 -11.53 6.80 7.85
CA LYS A 223 -11.18 7.84 6.90
C LYS A 223 -10.33 7.22 5.80
N ALA A 224 -10.86 7.17 4.58
CA ALA A 224 -10.20 6.53 3.44
C ALA A 224 -8.85 7.17 3.09
N GLN A 225 -8.70 8.49 3.26
CA GLN A 225 -7.44 9.18 3.01
C GLN A 225 -6.38 8.96 4.09
N ASN A 226 -6.66 8.14 5.11
CA ASN A 226 -5.65 7.79 6.12
C ASN A 226 -4.81 6.62 5.62
N GLN A 227 -3.58 6.91 5.19
CA GLN A 227 -2.62 5.95 4.66
C GLN A 227 -2.30 4.78 5.62
N GLU A 228 -2.57 4.93 6.93
CA GLU A 228 -2.42 3.84 7.89
C GLU A 228 -3.29 2.63 7.55
N TYR A 229 -4.43 2.85 6.87
CA TYR A 229 -5.37 1.79 6.50
C TYR A 229 -5.12 1.19 5.13
N ASP A 230 -4.31 1.82 4.27
CA ASP A 230 -4.10 1.40 2.88
C ASP A 230 -3.64 -0.04 2.76
N ARG A 231 -2.75 -0.49 3.65
CA ARG A 231 -2.21 -1.85 3.68
C ARG A 231 -3.26 -2.93 3.96
N PHE A 232 -4.42 -2.57 4.46
CA PHE A 232 -5.49 -3.50 4.80
C PHE A 232 -6.49 -3.70 3.67
N TYR A 233 -6.38 -2.95 2.57
CA TYR A 233 -7.30 -3.02 1.44
C TYR A 233 -6.61 -3.53 0.19
N ILE A 234 -7.13 -4.65 -0.37
CA ILE A 234 -6.56 -5.33 -1.54
C ILE A 234 -6.50 -4.41 -2.74
N ILE A 235 -7.51 -3.56 -2.91
CA ILE A 235 -7.59 -2.65 -4.06
C ILE A 235 -6.36 -1.73 -4.17
N ASN A 236 -5.73 -1.39 -3.06
CA ASN A 236 -4.50 -0.59 -3.05
C ASN A 236 -3.27 -1.34 -3.58
N TYR A 237 -3.37 -2.66 -3.76
CA TYR A 237 -2.35 -3.50 -4.36
C TYR A 237 -2.60 -3.79 -5.83
N LEU A 238 -3.81 -3.50 -6.33
CA LEU A 238 -4.18 -3.70 -7.73
C LEU A 238 -3.73 -2.54 -8.60
N GLU A 239 -4.02 -1.32 -8.16
CA GLU A 239 -3.69 -0.10 -8.88
C GLU A 239 -2.76 0.77 -8.05
N LEU A 240 -1.54 0.95 -8.57
CA LEU A 240 -0.56 1.86 -7.99
C LEU A 240 -1.07 3.31 -8.10
N GLY A 241 -1.12 4.00 -6.96
CA GLY A 241 -1.44 5.42 -6.93
C GLY A 241 -2.91 5.78 -6.71
N LYS A 242 -3.83 4.80 -6.64
CA LYS A 242 -5.24 5.06 -6.32
C LYS A 242 -5.62 4.41 -4.99
N ASN A 243 -6.39 5.10 -4.16
CA ASN A 243 -6.99 4.50 -2.97
C ASN A 243 -8.39 3.93 -3.31
N TRP A 244 -8.88 3.04 -2.45
CA TRP A 244 -10.15 2.35 -2.65
C TRP A 244 -11.37 3.29 -2.80
N GLU A 245 -11.39 4.44 -2.14
CA GLU A 245 -12.45 5.44 -2.26
C GLU A 245 -12.44 6.12 -3.63
N THR A 246 -11.26 6.37 -4.17
CA THR A 246 -11.09 6.93 -5.52
C THR A 246 -11.59 5.96 -6.56
N VAL A 247 -11.21 4.68 -6.46
CA VAL A 247 -11.67 3.63 -7.39
C VAL A 247 -13.18 3.45 -7.28
N GLN A 248 -13.75 3.36 -6.06
CA GLN A 248 -15.21 3.30 -5.89
C GLN A 248 -15.94 4.53 -6.44
N SER A 249 -15.37 5.71 -6.27
CA SER A 249 -16.01 6.95 -6.78
C SER A 249 -15.92 7.09 -8.30
N GLU A 250 -14.91 6.48 -8.93
CA GLU A 250 -14.80 6.38 -10.39
C GLU A 250 -15.82 5.38 -10.93
N ASP A 251 -15.93 4.18 -10.33
CA ASP A 251 -16.95 3.18 -10.68
C ASP A 251 -18.38 3.74 -10.55
N ASP A 252 -18.69 4.47 -9.46
CA ASP A 252 -20.00 5.08 -9.27
C ASP A 252 -20.32 6.18 -10.30
N ARG A 253 -19.32 6.84 -10.87
CA ARG A 253 -19.49 7.83 -11.94
C ARG A 253 -19.69 7.17 -13.29
N GLU A 254 -18.92 6.15 -13.61
CA GLU A 254 -19.05 5.38 -14.86
C GLU A 254 -20.36 4.60 -14.91
N PHE A 255 -20.87 4.11 -13.78
CA PHE A 255 -22.20 3.46 -13.69
C PHE A 255 -23.35 4.41 -14.00
N ARG A 256 -23.16 5.73 -13.86
CA ARG A 256 -24.18 6.73 -14.24
C ARG A 256 -24.17 7.06 -15.73
N ASP A 257 -23.03 6.92 -16.39
CA ASP A 257 -22.87 7.30 -17.79
C ASP A 257 -22.94 6.14 -18.80
N ASN A 258 -22.67 4.88 -18.40
CA ASN A 258 -22.66 3.73 -19.30
C ASN A 258 -23.35 2.51 -18.69
N ASN A 259 -24.59 2.27 -19.09
CA ASN A 259 -25.43 1.19 -18.54
C ASN A 259 -25.18 -0.21 -19.15
N GLU A 260 -24.14 -0.48 -19.96
CA GLU A 260 -24.02 -1.75 -20.68
C GLU A 260 -22.63 -2.43 -20.70
N GLU A 261 -21.50 -1.82 -20.33
CA GLU A 261 -20.19 -2.42 -20.66
C GLU A 261 -19.31 -2.88 -19.47
N TYR A 262 -19.60 -2.48 -18.25
CA TYR A 262 -18.75 -2.70 -17.07
C TYR A 262 -19.12 -3.90 -16.18
N GLY A 263 -20.20 -4.58 -16.46
CA GLY A 263 -20.54 -5.86 -15.85
C GLY A 263 -19.50 -6.95 -16.12
N GLU A 264 -18.75 -6.83 -17.22
CA GLU A 264 -17.76 -7.85 -17.62
C GLU A 264 -16.43 -7.74 -16.84
N ILE A 265 -15.93 -6.56 -16.49
CA ILE A 265 -14.64 -6.43 -15.80
C ILE A 265 -14.77 -6.88 -14.34
N LEU A 266 -15.84 -6.50 -13.67
CA LEU A 266 -16.14 -6.98 -12.31
C LEU A 266 -16.44 -8.49 -12.34
N PHE A 267 -17.08 -8.99 -13.40
CA PHE A 267 -17.37 -10.40 -13.63
C PHE A 267 -16.08 -11.19 -13.92
N TYR A 268 -15.14 -10.65 -14.70
CA TYR A 268 -13.82 -11.24 -14.93
C TYR A 268 -13.00 -11.27 -13.65
N PHE A 269 -13.07 -10.23 -12.84
CA PHE A 269 -12.37 -10.17 -11.56
C PHE A 269 -12.92 -11.17 -10.54
N ILE A 270 -14.24 -11.31 -10.43
CA ILE A 270 -14.92 -12.32 -9.61
C ILE A 270 -14.69 -13.73 -10.19
N PHE A 271 -14.60 -13.87 -11.51
CA PHE A 271 -14.35 -15.15 -12.20
C PHE A 271 -12.90 -15.60 -12.03
N TYR A 272 -11.93 -14.67 -12.08
CA TYR A 272 -10.52 -14.96 -11.82
C TYR A 272 -10.28 -15.38 -10.37
N LEU A 273 -11.00 -14.77 -9.42
CA LEU A 273 -11.00 -15.16 -8.00
C LEU A 273 -11.70 -16.51 -7.72
N LYS A 274 -12.46 -17.06 -8.67
CA LYS A 274 -13.12 -18.38 -8.56
C LYS A 274 -12.32 -19.52 -9.19
N ILE A 275 -11.29 -19.22 -9.98
CA ILE A 275 -10.49 -20.22 -10.71
C ILE A 275 -9.13 -20.46 -10.05
N ILE A 276 -8.69 -19.58 -9.15
CA ILE A 276 -7.56 -19.80 -8.24
C ILE A 276 -8.10 -20.27 -6.89
#